data_70600250a8665b4cc9ab69b637863da4
#
_entry.id   70600250a8665b4cc9ab69b637863da4
#
_cell.length_a   1.000
_cell.length_b   1.000
_cell.length_c   1.000
_cell.angle_alpha   90.00
_cell.angle_beta   90.00
_cell.angle_gamma   90.00
#
_symmetry.space_group_name_H-M   'P 1'
#
loop_
_entity.id
_entity.type
_entity.pdbx_description
1 polymer ?
#
loop_
_entity_poly.entity_id
_entity_poly.type
_entity_poly.pdbx_seq_one_letter_code
_entity_poly.pdbx_strand_id
1 'polypeptide(L)'
;MAEDRSPEPDADVCIVGAGPAGAIVAARLAEAGHDVVVLDAGPRFDLSEREEQLDAHLRPGVEGEASGGGGVDGLWGMGGERDAYTSSGSKGYPLNAARVKGIGGSTLHWQGMVMRLHERDFELQSRHGVGADWPIDYADLRPYYAEAERELGVAGAADNPFAPPREEPHPLPAFPPSHSDSIFADACEALELPMHSVPNARNSEPYDDASACVGYGTCKPVCPSGAKYTAERHVARAEAAGARVIDRAPVQRLDHGPDGERIEAAVYATPSGEEHRQEARAVVLACGGVENVRLLLLSASDAHPDGLANSSGAVGRYFMDHCFAGVGGRIDRPTRQNHVGFNTSECHALYDGEDPLPGVKLEFLNYAGPSPVIEALHADDWGDSLLDTLRESYGTHLAVGALVEQFPRAENRITLDRSTTDDHGNPVPDVRWSVGPETRQAIERVNEVQRAIFEELDADIDWVVGPDGTGPAFHHMGTTRMGTDPAESVVAPDCRAHDCDNLWIAGSSVFPTGGAMNPTLTIAALSCRIAERLDSWLG
;
A
#
# COMPACT_ATOMS: atom_id res chain seq x y z
N MET A 1 -48.16 23.76 -11.13
CA MET A 1 -47.34 22.57 -10.87
C MET A 1 -45.99 23.09 -10.43
N ALA A 2 -45.68 23.01 -9.15
CA ALA A 2 -44.34 23.28 -8.65
C ALA A 2 -43.46 22.14 -9.12
N GLU A 3 -42.44 22.42 -9.90
CA GLU A 3 -41.38 21.48 -10.17
C GLU A 3 -40.77 21.08 -8.84
N ASP A 4 -40.89 19.83 -8.50
CA ASP A 4 -40.21 19.20 -7.37
C ASP A 4 -38.71 19.13 -7.76
N ARG A 5 -38.00 20.22 -7.57
CA ARG A 5 -36.54 20.25 -7.70
C ARG A 5 -36.02 19.62 -6.41
N SER A 6 -35.47 18.41 -6.54
CA SER A 6 -34.60 17.87 -5.50
C SER A 6 -33.58 18.96 -5.13
N PRO A 7 -33.30 19.18 -3.84
CA PRO A 7 -32.28 20.16 -3.44
C PRO A 7 -30.97 19.88 -4.18
N GLU A 8 -30.26 20.90 -4.61
CA GLU A 8 -28.94 20.74 -5.20
C GLU A 8 -28.03 20.08 -4.17
N PRO A 9 -27.20 19.09 -4.56
CA PRO A 9 -26.30 18.43 -3.64
C PRO A 9 -25.29 19.40 -3.03
N ASP A 10 -24.87 19.13 -1.79
CA ASP A 10 -24.00 20.01 -0.98
C ASP A 10 -22.57 20.14 -1.54
N ALA A 11 -22.16 19.22 -2.43
CA ALA A 11 -20.85 19.23 -3.08
C ALA A 11 -20.91 18.59 -4.48
N ASP A 12 -19.92 18.89 -5.32
CA ASP A 12 -19.75 18.17 -6.59
C ASP A 12 -19.25 16.75 -6.34
N VAL A 13 -18.28 16.59 -5.44
CA VAL A 13 -17.69 15.27 -5.15
C VAL A 13 -17.51 15.06 -3.65
N CYS A 14 -17.97 13.91 -3.16
CA CYS A 14 -17.65 13.39 -1.84
C CYS A 14 -16.63 12.25 -1.97
N ILE A 15 -15.46 12.39 -1.36
CA ILE A 15 -14.39 11.40 -1.35
C ILE A 15 -14.32 10.78 0.05
N VAL A 16 -14.38 9.46 0.14
CA VAL A 16 -14.29 8.72 1.40
C VAL A 16 -12.91 8.09 1.51
N GLY A 17 -12.09 8.63 2.44
CA GLY A 17 -10.70 8.24 2.68
C GLY A 17 -9.68 9.25 2.13
N ALA A 18 -8.78 9.71 2.99
CA ALA A 18 -7.71 10.67 2.70
C ALA A 18 -6.32 10.02 2.59
N GLY A 19 -6.26 8.75 2.20
CA GLY A 19 -5.04 8.07 1.79
C GLY A 19 -4.55 8.54 0.41
N PRO A 20 -3.49 7.94 -0.17
CA PRO A 20 -2.90 8.42 -1.42
C PRO A 20 -3.91 8.48 -2.57
N ALA A 21 -4.82 7.51 -2.67
CA ALA A 21 -5.83 7.50 -3.73
C ALA A 21 -6.79 8.70 -3.63
N GLY A 22 -7.44 8.86 -2.48
CA GLY A 22 -8.43 9.92 -2.28
C GLY A 22 -7.80 11.32 -2.27
N ALA A 23 -6.63 11.47 -1.68
CA ALA A 23 -5.94 12.75 -1.61
C ALA A 23 -5.50 13.27 -3.00
N ILE A 24 -5.01 12.39 -3.88
CA ILE A 24 -4.67 12.76 -5.27
C ILE A 24 -5.92 13.18 -6.05
N VAL A 25 -7.01 12.39 -5.95
CA VAL A 25 -8.28 12.73 -6.61
C VAL A 25 -8.82 14.07 -6.08
N ALA A 26 -8.80 14.27 -4.75
CA ALA A 26 -9.26 15.51 -4.10
C ALA A 26 -8.48 16.74 -4.57
N ALA A 27 -7.15 16.66 -4.56
CA ALA A 27 -6.31 17.78 -4.98
C ALA A 27 -6.58 18.18 -6.42
N ARG A 28 -6.62 17.22 -7.32
CA ARG A 28 -6.82 17.46 -8.76
C ARG A 28 -8.19 18.03 -9.08
N LEU A 29 -9.24 17.53 -8.45
CA LEU A 29 -10.61 18.03 -8.69
C LEU A 29 -10.82 19.41 -8.06
N ALA A 30 -10.28 19.66 -6.86
CA ALA A 30 -10.35 20.99 -6.26
C ALA A 30 -9.54 22.04 -7.06
N GLU A 31 -8.36 21.68 -7.57
CA GLU A 31 -7.55 22.51 -8.45
C GLU A 31 -8.23 22.77 -9.80
N ALA A 32 -9.08 21.83 -10.28
CA ALA A 32 -9.95 22.02 -11.46
C ALA A 32 -11.17 22.91 -11.16
N GLY A 33 -11.44 23.25 -9.91
CA GLY A 33 -12.49 24.18 -9.48
C GLY A 33 -13.79 23.55 -9.02
N HIS A 34 -13.81 22.23 -8.81
CA HIS A 34 -14.97 21.51 -8.24
C HIS A 34 -15.08 21.69 -6.73
N ASP A 35 -16.32 21.69 -6.19
CA ASP A 35 -16.56 21.63 -4.74
C ASP A 35 -16.34 20.19 -4.23
N VAL A 36 -15.25 19.99 -3.49
CA VAL A 36 -14.80 18.69 -3.01
C VAL A 36 -14.90 18.60 -1.49
N VAL A 37 -15.52 17.53 -1.01
CA VAL A 37 -15.52 17.14 0.40
C VAL A 37 -14.79 15.81 0.56
N VAL A 38 -13.85 15.75 1.51
CA VAL A 38 -13.15 14.52 1.89
C VAL A 38 -13.54 14.14 3.31
N LEU A 39 -13.99 12.90 3.50
CA LEU A 39 -14.32 12.33 4.80
C LEU A 39 -13.28 11.26 5.15
N ASP A 40 -12.59 11.40 6.29
CA ASP A 40 -11.67 10.38 6.78
C ASP A 40 -12.07 9.89 8.17
N ALA A 41 -11.97 8.59 8.38
CA ALA A 41 -12.38 7.96 9.63
C ALA A 41 -11.45 8.25 10.81
N GLY A 42 -10.18 8.52 10.53
CA GLY A 42 -9.17 8.74 11.57
C GLY A 42 -8.80 10.22 11.75
N PRO A 43 -7.88 10.49 12.66
CA PRO A 43 -7.46 11.85 12.99
C PRO A 43 -6.51 12.44 11.93
N ARG A 44 -6.34 13.75 12.00
CA ARG A 44 -5.19 14.43 11.44
C ARG A 44 -4.03 14.37 12.43
N PHE A 45 -2.85 13.97 11.97
CA PHE A 45 -1.65 13.91 12.78
C PHE A 45 -0.84 15.22 12.65
N ASP A 46 -0.24 15.69 13.73
CA ASP A 46 0.68 16.82 13.67
C ASP A 46 2.06 16.33 13.21
N LEU A 47 2.37 16.63 11.96
CA LEU A 47 3.64 16.20 11.36
C LEU A 47 4.82 17.11 11.71
N SER A 48 4.59 18.22 12.43
CA SER A 48 5.69 19.01 13.01
C SER A 48 6.36 18.27 14.17
N GLU A 49 5.68 17.30 14.78
CA GLU A 49 6.16 16.48 15.91
C GLU A 49 6.86 15.17 15.45
N ARG A 50 7.24 15.05 14.16
CA ARG A 50 7.86 13.81 13.63
C ARG A 50 9.11 13.36 14.38
N GLU A 51 9.92 14.30 14.85
CA GLU A 51 11.14 13.97 15.63
C GLU A 51 10.79 13.43 17.00
N GLU A 52 9.79 13.99 17.68
CA GLU A 52 9.28 13.50 18.97
C GLU A 52 8.63 12.13 18.82
N GLN A 53 7.88 11.91 17.74
CA GLN A 53 7.29 10.62 17.40
C GLN A 53 8.36 9.56 17.16
N LEU A 54 9.45 9.90 16.46
CA LEU A 54 10.59 9.00 16.27
C LEU A 54 11.27 8.69 17.60
N ASP A 55 11.54 9.71 18.43
CA ASP A 55 12.17 9.54 19.74
C ASP A 55 11.33 8.61 20.64
N ALA A 56 10.01 8.80 20.66
CA ALA A 56 9.09 7.93 21.39
C ALA A 56 9.16 6.46 20.90
N HIS A 57 9.27 6.25 19.59
CA HIS A 57 9.41 4.91 19.00
C HIS A 57 10.76 4.25 19.32
N LEU A 58 11.82 5.03 19.39
CA LEU A 58 13.18 4.53 19.67
C LEU A 58 13.44 4.29 21.16
N ARG A 59 12.61 4.81 22.06
CA ARG A 59 12.76 4.57 23.51
C ARG A 59 12.28 3.18 23.89
N PRO A 60 13.14 2.30 24.40
CA PRO A 60 12.72 1.01 24.91
C PRO A 60 11.97 1.15 26.24
N GLY A 61 10.87 0.47 26.41
CA GLY A 61 10.36 0.10 27.73
C GLY A 61 9.28 0.98 28.35
N VAL A 62 8.42 1.63 27.57
CA VAL A 62 7.11 2.04 28.05
C VAL A 62 6.08 1.09 27.47
N GLU A 63 5.82 0.01 28.21
CA GLU A 63 4.72 -0.95 28.07
C GLU A 63 4.31 -1.32 26.61
N GLY A 64 5.03 -2.27 26.04
CA GLY A 64 4.69 -2.90 24.77
C GLY A 64 5.78 -3.86 24.36
N GLU A 65 5.47 -5.11 24.36
CA GLU A 65 6.33 -6.25 24.10
C GLU A 65 7.49 -5.99 23.13
N ALA A 66 8.69 -6.37 23.55
CA ALA A 66 9.87 -6.51 22.70
C ALA A 66 9.68 -7.65 21.68
N SER A 67 8.68 -7.52 20.83
CA SER A 67 8.58 -8.27 19.58
C SER A 67 9.29 -7.43 18.51
N GLY A 68 10.27 -8.00 17.84
CA GLY A 68 11.14 -7.36 16.85
C GLY A 68 10.47 -6.81 15.59
N GLY A 69 9.43 -6.08 15.77
CA GLY A 69 8.67 -5.25 14.91
C GLY A 69 7.92 -4.31 15.82
N GLY A 70 8.51 -3.15 16.15
CA GLY A 70 7.80 -2.09 16.84
C GLY A 70 6.51 -1.84 16.08
N GLY A 71 5.37 -2.24 16.66
CA GLY A 71 4.09 -2.09 16.02
C GLY A 71 3.86 -0.63 15.68
N VAL A 72 3.42 -0.36 14.47
CA VAL A 72 2.94 0.97 14.02
C VAL A 72 1.78 1.42 14.89
N ASP A 73 1.15 0.49 15.58
CA ASP A 73 -0.09 0.59 16.34
C ASP A 73 -0.06 1.71 17.39
N GLY A 74 1.01 1.83 18.17
CA GLY A 74 1.12 2.88 19.18
C GLY A 74 1.41 4.26 18.62
N LEU A 75 2.20 4.35 17.55
CA LEU A 75 2.65 5.63 16.99
C LEU A 75 1.52 6.36 16.24
N TRP A 76 0.73 5.60 15.47
CA TRP A 76 -0.32 6.16 14.62
C TRP A 76 -1.73 5.96 15.20
N GLY A 77 -1.84 5.61 16.48
CA GLY A 77 -3.11 5.41 17.17
C GLY A 77 -3.97 4.28 16.59
N MET A 78 -3.32 3.29 15.96
CA MET A 78 -3.98 2.11 15.42
C MET A 78 -4.13 1.02 16.47
N GLY A 79 -5.07 0.11 16.23
CA GLY A 79 -5.35 -1.00 17.12
C GLY A 79 -6.45 -0.69 18.15
N GLY A 80 -6.74 -1.68 18.99
CA GLY A 80 -7.84 -1.64 19.95
C GLY A 80 -9.21 -1.94 19.34
N GLU A 81 -10.25 -1.71 20.11
CA GLU A 81 -11.64 -2.06 19.74
C GLU A 81 -12.14 -1.34 18.49
N ARG A 82 -11.69 -0.08 18.28
CA ARG A 82 -12.10 0.73 17.11
C ARG A 82 -11.67 0.14 15.78
N ASP A 83 -10.60 -0.62 15.78
CA ASP A 83 -10.03 -1.23 14.60
C ASP A 83 -10.17 -2.76 14.66
N ALA A 84 -11.18 -3.24 15.38
CA ALA A 84 -11.48 -4.65 15.48
C ALA A 84 -11.69 -5.29 14.10
N TYR A 85 -11.19 -6.50 13.94
CA TYR A 85 -11.35 -7.33 12.76
C TYR A 85 -11.23 -8.80 13.15
N THR A 86 -11.61 -9.69 12.25
CA THR A 86 -11.37 -11.13 12.39
C THR A 86 -10.55 -11.66 11.20
N SER A 87 -9.96 -12.82 11.37
CA SER A 87 -9.16 -13.47 10.33
C SER A 87 -9.47 -14.97 10.30
N SER A 88 -9.95 -15.47 9.17
CA SER A 88 -10.46 -16.84 9.01
C SER A 88 -9.73 -17.69 7.97
N GLY A 89 -8.63 -17.20 7.37
CA GLY A 89 -7.83 -17.93 6.38
C GLY A 89 -6.97 -19.04 6.98
N SER A 90 -6.18 -19.71 6.13
CA SER A 90 -5.19 -20.71 6.58
C SER A 90 -4.03 -20.09 7.35
N LYS A 91 -3.84 -18.77 7.21
CA LYS A 91 -2.89 -17.95 7.98
C LYS A 91 -3.63 -16.78 8.60
N GLY A 92 -3.30 -16.43 9.84
CA GLY A 92 -3.76 -15.21 10.47
C GLY A 92 -3.24 -13.99 9.68
N TYR A 93 -4.12 -13.01 9.45
CA TYR A 93 -3.76 -11.79 8.73
C TYR A 93 -3.65 -10.64 9.74
N PRO A 94 -2.46 -10.02 9.92
CA PRO A 94 -2.26 -8.95 10.92
C PRO A 94 -2.68 -7.58 10.34
N LEU A 95 -3.98 -7.38 10.14
CA LEU A 95 -4.53 -6.22 9.43
C LEU A 95 -4.09 -4.87 10.02
N ASN A 96 -4.08 -4.75 11.35
CA ASN A 96 -3.75 -3.48 12.01
C ASN A 96 -2.25 -3.12 11.94
N ALA A 97 -1.36 -4.09 11.72
CA ALA A 97 0.05 -3.82 11.42
C ALA A 97 0.28 -3.29 9.99
N ALA A 98 -0.76 -3.35 9.15
CA ALA A 98 -0.70 -3.11 7.71
C ALA A 98 -1.26 -1.76 7.28
N ARG A 99 -1.95 -1.03 8.14
CA ARG A 99 -2.70 0.17 7.75
C ARG A 99 -2.66 1.26 8.81
N VAL A 100 -2.79 2.49 8.36
CA VAL A 100 -3.03 3.67 9.21
C VAL A 100 -4.39 4.24 8.88
N LYS A 101 -5.22 4.48 9.90
CA LYS A 101 -6.50 5.16 9.80
C LYS A 101 -6.29 6.63 10.17
N GLY A 102 -6.40 7.53 9.21
CA GLY A 102 -6.24 8.97 9.40
C GLY A 102 -5.76 9.67 8.14
N ILE A 103 -5.74 10.99 8.21
CA ILE A 103 -5.29 11.84 7.10
C ILE A 103 -3.87 11.47 6.69
N GLY A 104 -3.69 11.13 5.41
CA GLY A 104 -2.43 10.60 4.87
C GLY A 104 -2.42 9.08 4.71
N GLY A 105 -3.25 8.37 5.46
CA GLY A 105 -3.37 6.91 5.39
C GLY A 105 -2.04 6.19 5.58
N SER A 106 -1.90 5.00 5.00
CA SER A 106 -0.70 4.17 5.18
C SER A 106 0.59 4.76 4.59
N THR A 107 0.53 5.90 3.85
CA THR A 107 1.75 6.61 3.43
C THR A 107 2.52 7.23 4.60
N LEU A 108 1.90 7.39 5.74
CA LEU A 108 2.56 7.86 6.96
C LEU A 108 3.69 6.93 7.38
N HIS A 109 3.49 5.60 7.29
CA HIS A 109 4.45 4.59 7.73
C HIS A 109 5.10 3.75 6.62
N TRP A 110 4.73 3.94 5.34
CA TRP A 110 5.29 3.19 4.24
C TRP A 110 6.77 3.50 3.97
N GLN A 111 7.42 2.72 3.11
CA GLN A 111 8.84 2.85 2.84
C GLN A 111 9.15 3.66 1.57
N GLY A 112 8.13 4.01 0.79
CA GLY A 112 8.24 4.90 -0.36
C GLY A 112 8.64 4.21 -1.67
N MET A 113 8.75 2.89 -1.71
CA MET A 113 9.08 2.16 -2.95
C MET A 113 7.94 2.24 -3.96
N VAL A 114 8.24 2.61 -5.20
CA VAL A 114 7.25 2.90 -6.24
C VAL A 114 7.75 2.44 -7.61
N MET A 115 7.24 1.31 -8.09
CA MET A 115 7.56 0.76 -9.40
C MET A 115 6.31 0.65 -10.25
N ARG A 116 6.48 0.72 -11.58
CA ARG A 116 5.40 0.46 -12.52
C ARG A 116 5.16 -1.05 -12.61
N LEU A 117 3.91 -1.46 -12.77
CA LEU A 117 3.58 -2.81 -13.21
C LEU A 117 4.19 -3.05 -14.61
N HIS A 118 4.55 -4.28 -14.90
CA HIS A 118 5.06 -4.68 -16.20
C HIS A 118 3.90 -5.00 -17.16
N GLU A 119 4.16 -4.98 -18.46
CA GLU A 119 3.15 -5.32 -19.48
C GLU A 119 2.48 -6.68 -19.23
N ARG A 120 3.26 -7.69 -18.77
CA ARG A 120 2.73 -9.00 -18.43
C ARG A 120 1.62 -8.98 -17.37
N ASP A 121 1.69 -8.03 -16.44
CA ASP A 121 0.75 -7.96 -15.31
C ASP A 121 -0.66 -7.57 -15.77
N PHE A 122 -0.77 -6.90 -16.92
CA PHE A 122 -2.03 -6.54 -17.55
C PHE A 122 -2.65 -7.67 -18.38
N GLU A 123 -1.85 -8.66 -18.80
CA GLU A 123 -2.20 -9.72 -19.74
C GLU A 123 -1.96 -11.12 -19.16
N LEU A 124 -2.05 -11.30 -17.85
CA LEU A 124 -1.62 -12.51 -17.16
C LEU A 124 -2.41 -13.74 -17.61
N GLN A 125 -3.73 -13.61 -17.79
CA GLN A 125 -4.60 -14.70 -18.27
C GLN A 125 -4.33 -15.02 -19.73
N SER A 126 -4.27 -14.02 -20.60
CA SER A 126 -4.04 -14.21 -22.04
C SER A 126 -2.66 -14.74 -22.33
N ARG A 127 -1.65 -14.33 -21.58
CA ARG A 127 -0.24 -14.67 -21.80
C ARG A 127 0.16 -16.01 -21.19
N HIS A 128 -0.32 -16.29 -19.98
CA HIS A 128 0.12 -17.45 -19.18
C HIS A 128 -1.01 -18.40 -18.79
N GLY A 129 -2.28 -18.06 -19.10
CA GLY A 129 -3.44 -18.92 -18.78
C GLY A 129 -3.83 -18.93 -17.30
N VAL A 130 -3.32 -17.99 -16.49
CA VAL A 130 -3.57 -17.88 -15.04
C VAL A 130 -4.01 -16.48 -14.67
N GLY A 131 -4.63 -16.33 -13.50
CA GLY A 131 -5.05 -15.02 -12.99
C GLY A 131 -6.20 -14.39 -13.77
N ALA A 132 -6.03 -13.14 -14.17
CA ALA A 132 -6.99 -12.36 -14.94
C ALA A 132 -6.24 -11.33 -15.80
N ASP A 133 -6.87 -10.89 -16.90
CA ASP A 133 -6.39 -9.72 -17.62
C ASP A 133 -7.02 -8.44 -17.07
N TRP A 134 -6.28 -7.34 -17.17
CA TRP A 134 -6.85 -6.02 -16.96
C TRP A 134 -7.67 -5.60 -18.18
N PRO A 135 -8.78 -4.84 -18.01
CA PRO A 135 -9.54 -4.31 -19.14
C PRO A 135 -8.89 -3.07 -19.77
N ILE A 136 -7.75 -2.65 -19.28
CA ILE A 136 -6.84 -1.61 -19.80
C ILE A 136 -5.44 -2.20 -19.92
N ASP A 137 -4.65 -1.71 -20.84
CA ASP A 137 -3.28 -2.17 -21.03
C ASP A 137 -2.24 -1.22 -20.39
N TYR A 138 -0.96 -1.59 -20.47
CA TYR A 138 0.14 -0.76 -19.98
C TYR A 138 0.20 0.60 -20.71
N ALA A 139 -0.10 0.63 -22.03
CA ALA A 139 -0.05 1.85 -22.81
C ALA A 139 -1.12 2.86 -22.39
N ASP A 140 -2.32 2.38 -21.99
CA ASP A 140 -3.38 3.21 -21.42
C ASP A 140 -2.97 3.90 -20.12
N LEU A 141 -2.18 3.19 -19.29
CA LEU A 141 -1.78 3.69 -17.96
C LEU A 141 -0.42 4.41 -17.96
N ARG A 142 0.39 4.20 -18.98
CA ARG A 142 1.75 4.76 -19.09
C ARG A 142 1.83 6.28 -18.92
N PRO A 143 0.97 7.12 -19.51
CA PRO A 143 1.02 8.57 -19.29
C PRO A 143 0.70 8.95 -17.84
N TYR A 144 -0.24 8.25 -17.21
CA TYR A 144 -0.59 8.47 -15.81
C TYR A 144 0.49 7.99 -14.84
N TYR A 145 1.30 6.98 -15.20
CA TYR A 145 2.49 6.63 -14.44
C TYR A 145 3.50 7.77 -14.42
N ALA A 146 3.78 8.41 -15.56
CA ALA A 146 4.68 9.55 -15.61
C ALA A 146 4.16 10.73 -14.77
N GLU A 147 2.85 10.96 -14.81
CA GLU A 147 2.19 11.96 -13.98
C GLU A 147 2.27 11.64 -12.49
N ALA A 148 1.95 10.41 -12.09
CA ALA A 148 2.05 9.95 -10.72
C ALA A 148 3.49 10.02 -10.16
N GLU A 149 4.50 9.72 -10.98
CA GLU A 149 5.91 9.88 -10.60
C GLU A 149 6.24 11.35 -10.27
N ARG A 150 5.69 12.31 -11.02
CA ARG A 150 5.83 13.75 -10.70
C ARG A 150 5.08 14.14 -9.44
N GLU A 151 3.84 13.68 -9.28
CA GLU A 151 3.01 13.95 -8.08
C GLU A 151 3.65 13.42 -6.79
N LEU A 152 4.32 12.29 -6.86
CA LEU A 152 4.97 11.66 -5.71
C LEU A 152 6.43 12.10 -5.50
N GLY A 153 7.05 12.82 -6.45
CA GLY A 153 8.46 13.18 -6.39
C GLY A 153 9.38 11.95 -6.43
N VAL A 154 9.21 11.11 -7.44
CA VAL A 154 9.94 9.83 -7.52
C VAL A 154 11.39 10.04 -7.91
N ALA A 155 12.31 9.56 -7.07
CA ALA A 155 13.73 9.45 -7.37
C ALA A 155 14.02 8.07 -8.00
N GLY A 156 14.73 8.05 -9.14
CA GLY A 156 15.04 6.80 -9.84
C GLY A 156 16.00 7.02 -11.01
N ALA A 157 16.47 5.92 -11.59
CA ALA A 157 17.29 5.90 -12.80
C ALA A 157 16.72 4.96 -13.85
N ALA A 158 17.24 5.05 -15.07
CA ALA A 158 16.89 4.14 -16.17
C ALA A 158 17.95 3.01 -16.27
N ASP A 159 18.25 2.36 -15.15
CA ASP A 159 19.28 1.34 -15.02
C ASP A 159 18.74 -0.07 -14.82
N ASN A 160 17.40 -0.22 -14.71
CA ASN A 160 16.74 -1.53 -14.65
C ASN A 160 16.59 -2.11 -16.06
N PRO A 161 17.28 -3.22 -16.43
CA PRO A 161 17.18 -3.83 -17.75
C PRO A 161 15.82 -4.50 -18.01
N PHE A 162 15.02 -4.72 -16.97
CA PHE A 162 13.68 -5.34 -17.04
C PHE A 162 12.56 -4.31 -16.95
N ALA A 163 12.88 -3.01 -16.80
CA ALA A 163 11.86 -1.99 -16.61
C ALA A 163 10.90 -1.91 -17.81
N PRO A 164 9.60 -1.69 -17.56
CA PRO A 164 8.65 -1.44 -18.63
C PRO A 164 8.99 -0.11 -19.35
N PRO A 165 8.56 0.04 -20.63
CA PRO A 165 8.87 1.23 -21.41
C PRO A 165 8.41 2.53 -20.74
N ARG A 166 9.25 3.57 -20.81
CA ARG A 166 8.95 4.91 -20.29
C ARG A 166 9.32 5.99 -21.31
N GLU A 167 8.59 7.09 -21.29
CA GLU A 167 8.81 8.23 -22.20
C GLU A 167 9.62 9.34 -21.54
N GLU A 168 9.45 9.50 -20.22
CA GLU A 168 10.10 10.55 -19.43
C GLU A 168 11.02 9.94 -18.37
N PRO A 169 12.14 10.59 -18.04
CA PRO A 169 12.97 10.19 -16.90
C PRO A 169 12.19 10.37 -15.58
N HIS A 170 12.69 9.79 -14.51
CA HIS A 170 12.18 10.09 -13.17
C HIS A 170 12.40 11.58 -12.84
N PRO A 171 11.49 12.22 -12.06
CA PRO A 171 11.62 13.64 -11.71
C PRO A 171 12.87 13.94 -10.87
N LEU A 172 13.38 12.96 -10.12
CA LEU A 172 14.55 13.10 -9.28
C LEU A 172 15.59 12.02 -9.59
N PRO A 173 16.90 12.29 -9.43
CA PRO A 173 17.94 11.28 -9.61
C PRO A 173 17.81 10.16 -8.57
N ALA A 174 18.22 8.94 -8.96
CA ALA A 174 18.24 7.80 -8.04
C ALA A 174 19.14 8.04 -6.82
N PHE A 175 18.83 7.38 -5.72
CA PHE A 175 19.78 7.25 -4.61
C PHE A 175 20.98 6.40 -5.05
N PRO A 176 22.19 6.74 -4.61
CA PRO A 176 23.35 5.89 -4.86
C PRO A 176 23.16 4.54 -4.13
N PRO A 177 23.77 3.46 -4.63
CA PRO A 177 23.80 2.18 -3.93
C PRO A 177 24.34 2.35 -2.50
N SER A 178 23.77 1.62 -1.57
CA SER A 178 24.24 1.58 -0.18
C SER A 178 25.56 0.81 -0.07
N HIS A 179 26.20 0.86 1.09
CA HIS A 179 27.40 0.04 1.33
C HIS A 179 27.07 -1.47 1.30
N SER A 180 25.91 -1.87 1.84
CA SER A 180 25.46 -3.27 1.75
C SER A 180 25.16 -3.70 0.31
N ASP A 181 24.61 -2.82 -0.52
CA ASP A 181 24.44 -3.12 -1.95
C ASP A 181 25.76 -3.42 -2.63
N SER A 182 26.84 -2.69 -2.29
CA SER A 182 28.17 -2.95 -2.88
C SER A 182 28.74 -4.31 -2.45
N ILE A 183 28.31 -4.84 -1.30
CA ILE A 183 28.67 -6.21 -0.86
C ILE A 183 27.93 -7.25 -1.69
N PHE A 184 26.63 -7.02 -1.94
CA PHE A 184 25.83 -7.93 -2.77
C PHE A 184 26.21 -7.91 -4.25
N ALA A 185 26.73 -6.79 -4.76
CA ALA A 185 27.02 -6.61 -6.17
C ALA A 185 27.99 -7.66 -6.73
N ASP A 186 29.07 -8.01 -5.99
CA ASP A 186 30.04 -9.00 -6.41
C ASP A 186 29.39 -10.40 -6.56
N ALA A 187 28.57 -10.81 -5.59
CA ALA A 187 27.86 -12.09 -5.64
C ALA A 187 26.78 -12.11 -6.72
N CYS A 188 26.06 -11.01 -6.89
CA CYS A 188 25.03 -10.90 -7.93
C CYS A 188 25.63 -10.93 -9.35
N GLU A 189 26.82 -10.32 -9.56
CA GLU A 189 27.54 -10.41 -10.83
C GLU A 189 27.93 -11.86 -11.15
N ALA A 190 28.46 -12.60 -10.17
CA ALA A 190 28.84 -14.01 -10.34
C ALA A 190 27.64 -14.93 -10.65
N LEU A 191 26.44 -14.57 -10.14
CA LEU A 191 25.20 -15.31 -10.34
C LEU A 191 24.35 -14.79 -11.53
N GLU A 192 24.87 -13.85 -12.31
CA GLU A 192 24.17 -13.21 -13.44
C GLU A 192 22.82 -12.55 -13.01
N LEU A 193 22.77 -11.97 -11.81
CA LEU A 193 21.64 -11.26 -11.25
C LEU A 193 21.87 -9.74 -11.34
N PRO A 194 21.45 -9.04 -12.41
CA PRO A 194 21.70 -7.61 -12.56
C PRO A 194 20.97 -6.80 -11.49
N MET A 195 21.72 -6.17 -10.61
CA MET A 195 21.20 -5.21 -9.64
C MET A 195 20.95 -3.87 -10.31
N HIS A 196 19.90 -3.19 -9.88
CA HIS A 196 19.53 -1.85 -10.36
C HIS A 196 18.97 -1.00 -9.22
N SER A 197 18.90 0.32 -9.42
CA SER A 197 18.35 1.25 -8.44
C SER A 197 16.84 1.03 -8.23
N VAL A 198 16.37 1.37 -7.02
CA VAL A 198 14.95 1.31 -6.64
C VAL A 198 14.29 2.66 -6.85
N PRO A 199 13.26 2.78 -7.71
CA PRO A 199 12.45 3.99 -7.76
C PRO A 199 11.73 4.21 -6.41
N ASN A 200 11.88 5.42 -5.86
CA ASN A 200 11.40 5.70 -4.51
C ASN A 200 10.75 7.09 -4.42
N ALA A 201 9.56 7.18 -3.83
CA ALA A 201 8.87 8.43 -3.51
C ALA A 201 9.49 9.09 -2.27
N ARG A 202 10.77 9.38 -2.38
CA ARG A 202 11.61 10.02 -1.36
C ARG A 202 12.55 10.97 -2.08
N ASN A 203 12.60 12.21 -1.65
CA ASN A 203 13.36 13.27 -2.29
C ASN A 203 14.88 13.01 -2.18
N SER A 204 15.55 12.69 -3.28
CA SER A 204 17.02 12.62 -3.33
C SER A 204 17.66 14.02 -3.40
N GLU A 205 16.91 15.00 -3.88
CA GLU A 205 17.19 16.44 -3.87
C GLU A 205 15.93 17.18 -3.38
N PRO A 206 15.99 18.45 -2.95
CA PRO A 206 14.78 19.19 -2.56
C PRO A 206 13.75 19.21 -3.71
N TYR A 207 12.50 18.89 -3.40
CA TYR A 207 11.41 18.81 -4.37
C TYR A 207 10.08 19.17 -3.71
N ASP A 208 9.24 19.95 -4.41
CA ASP A 208 7.89 20.33 -3.98
C ASP A 208 7.87 20.83 -2.51
N ASP A 209 8.67 21.86 -2.22
CA ASP A 209 8.84 22.49 -0.92
C ASP A 209 9.29 21.57 0.24
N ALA A 210 9.64 20.31 -0.07
CA ALA A 210 10.15 19.36 0.90
C ALA A 210 11.66 19.14 0.78
N SER A 211 12.31 18.87 1.93
CA SER A 211 13.75 18.66 2.01
C SER A 211 14.20 17.38 1.30
N ALA A 212 15.49 17.32 0.96
CA ALA A 212 16.13 16.07 0.57
C ALA A 212 16.24 15.09 1.75
N CYS A 213 16.32 13.80 1.44
CA CYS A 213 16.60 12.76 2.41
C CYS A 213 18.01 12.91 3.00
N VAL A 214 18.11 12.91 4.31
CA VAL A 214 19.38 12.99 5.05
C VAL A 214 19.83 11.65 5.62
N GLY A 215 19.14 10.54 5.27
CA GLY A 215 19.61 9.19 5.60
C GLY A 215 19.31 8.71 7.02
N TYR A 216 18.22 9.16 7.65
CA TYR A 216 17.85 8.67 8.98
C TYR A 216 17.64 7.14 9.06
N GLY A 217 17.32 6.47 7.93
CA GLY A 217 17.02 5.05 7.92
C GLY A 217 15.63 4.69 8.47
N THR A 218 14.86 5.64 8.97
CA THR A 218 13.57 5.44 9.65
C THR A 218 12.37 5.79 8.77
N CYS A 219 12.39 5.43 7.47
CA CYS A 219 11.23 5.64 6.60
C CYS A 219 9.97 4.99 7.18
N LYS A 220 10.11 3.85 7.84
CA LYS A 220 9.12 3.19 8.68
C LYS A 220 9.67 3.17 10.12
N PRO A 221 8.92 3.66 11.11
CA PRO A 221 7.52 4.12 11.04
C PRO A 221 7.34 5.58 10.61
N VAL A 222 8.34 6.45 10.72
CA VAL A 222 8.22 7.88 10.45
C VAL A 222 9.48 8.46 9.80
N CYS A 223 9.30 9.37 8.85
CA CYS A 223 10.38 10.14 8.23
C CYS A 223 10.50 11.51 8.91
N PRO A 224 11.51 11.76 9.79
CA PRO A 224 11.60 13.01 10.55
C PRO A 224 11.77 14.25 9.66
N SER A 225 12.56 14.11 8.58
CA SER A 225 12.83 15.24 7.65
C SER A 225 11.66 15.54 6.71
N GLY A 226 10.63 14.68 6.64
CA GLY A 226 9.55 14.82 5.68
C GLY A 226 9.97 14.65 4.21
N ALA A 227 11.17 14.13 3.94
CA ALA A 227 11.64 13.87 2.57
C ALA A 227 10.89 12.76 1.85
N LYS A 228 10.34 11.78 2.60
CA LYS A 228 9.46 10.75 2.06
C LYS A 228 8.09 11.33 1.78
N TYR A 229 7.51 11.01 0.61
CA TYR A 229 6.14 11.39 0.29
C TYR A 229 5.14 10.82 1.31
N THR A 230 4.19 11.66 1.70
CA THR A 230 2.99 11.29 2.45
C THR A 230 1.79 12.02 1.86
N ALA A 231 0.61 11.39 1.88
CA ALA A 231 -0.55 11.90 1.15
C ALA A 231 -1.12 13.21 1.73
N GLU A 232 -0.71 13.62 2.93
CA GLU A 232 -1.06 14.93 3.48
C GLU A 232 -0.60 16.10 2.58
N ARG A 233 0.43 15.91 1.75
CA ARG A 233 0.83 16.93 0.77
C ARG A 233 -0.29 17.21 -0.20
N HIS A 234 -0.95 16.16 -0.73
CA HIS A 234 -2.10 16.31 -1.60
C HIS A 234 -3.33 16.82 -0.85
N VAL A 235 -3.54 16.38 0.41
CA VAL A 235 -4.61 16.93 1.25
C VAL A 235 -4.41 18.44 1.45
N ALA A 236 -3.20 18.88 1.74
CA ALA A 236 -2.90 20.32 1.89
C ALA A 236 -3.13 21.09 0.58
N ARG A 237 -2.78 20.53 -0.58
CA ARG A 237 -3.07 21.10 -1.90
C ARG A 237 -4.58 21.19 -2.14
N ALA A 238 -5.34 20.13 -1.83
CA ALA A 238 -6.80 20.13 -1.95
C ALA A 238 -7.44 21.24 -1.10
N GLU A 239 -7.01 21.36 0.17
CA GLU A 239 -7.50 22.42 1.08
C GLU A 239 -7.12 23.82 0.58
N ALA A 240 -5.90 24.00 0.08
CA ALA A 240 -5.47 25.27 -0.50
C ALA A 240 -6.28 25.65 -1.75
N ALA A 241 -6.79 24.67 -2.49
CA ALA A 241 -7.69 24.84 -3.63
C ALA A 241 -9.18 24.95 -3.23
N GLY A 242 -9.52 24.86 -1.93
CA GLY A 242 -10.87 25.09 -1.41
C GLY A 242 -11.63 23.81 -0.99
N ALA A 243 -11.03 22.63 -1.07
CA ALA A 243 -11.67 21.41 -0.60
C ALA A 243 -11.90 21.44 0.92
N ARG A 244 -12.98 20.83 1.36
CA ARG A 244 -13.30 20.63 2.77
C ARG A 244 -12.86 19.24 3.21
N VAL A 245 -11.96 19.14 4.17
CA VAL A 245 -11.46 17.86 4.69
C VAL A 245 -11.89 17.69 6.14
N ILE A 246 -12.66 16.63 6.39
CA ILE A 246 -13.27 16.33 7.69
C ILE A 246 -12.61 15.06 8.23
N ASP A 247 -11.82 15.20 9.28
CA ASP A 247 -11.21 14.09 10.00
C ASP A 247 -12.16 13.53 11.08
N ARG A 248 -11.89 12.30 11.56
CA ARG A 248 -12.75 11.60 12.53
C ARG A 248 -14.22 11.55 12.10
N ALA A 249 -14.43 11.33 10.81
CA ALA A 249 -15.73 11.25 10.15
C ALA A 249 -15.92 9.87 9.50
N PRO A 250 -15.94 8.75 10.28
CA PRO A 250 -16.10 7.42 9.74
C PRO A 250 -17.45 7.29 9.03
N VAL A 251 -17.39 7.04 7.72
CA VAL A 251 -18.59 6.75 6.92
C VAL A 251 -19.10 5.38 7.29
N GLN A 252 -20.40 5.32 7.65
CA GLN A 252 -21.07 4.12 8.15
C GLN A 252 -21.78 3.35 7.03
N ARG A 253 -22.34 4.07 6.05
CA ARG A 253 -23.06 3.54 4.89
C ARG A 253 -23.17 4.58 3.79
N LEU A 254 -23.51 4.11 2.59
CA LEU A 254 -23.92 4.94 1.47
C LEU A 254 -25.42 4.79 1.28
N ASP A 255 -26.15 5.90 1.36
CA ASP A 255 -27.57 5.92 1.04
C ASP A 255 -27.74 6.13 -0.47
N HIS A 256 -28.69 5.43 -1.08
CA HIS A 256 -28.97 5.50 -2.52
C HIS A 256 -30.44 5.79 -2.79
N GLY A 257 -30.76 6.21 -4.02
CA GLY A 257 -32.12 6.41 -4.49
C GLY A 257 -32.94 5.12 -4.51
N PRO A 258 -34.27 5.23 -4.71
CA PRO A 258 -35.18 4.07 -4.64
C PRO A 258 -34.89 2.98 -5.67
N ASP A 259 -34.28 3.33 -6.80
CA ASP A 259 -33.85 2.41 -7.86
C ASP A 259 -32.53 1.69 -7.57
N GLY A 260 -31.76 2.18 -6.58
CA GLY A 260 -30.44 1.65 -6.24
C GLY A 260 -29.31 2.13 -7.15
N GLU A 261 -29.60 2.82 -8.25
CA GLU A 261 -28.62 3.13 -9.29
C GLU A 261 -27.75 4.37 -8.97
N ARG A 262 -28.20 5.22 -8.03
CA ARG A 262 -27.52 6.47 -7.70
C ARG A 262 -27.32 6.62 -6.20
N ILE A 263 -26.08 6.92 -5.80
CA ILE A 263 -25.78 7.32 -4.42
C ILE A 263 -26.27 8.74 -4.18
N GLU A 264 -27.05 8.91 -3.13
CA GLU A 264 -27.57 10.20 -2.69
C GLU A 264 -26.69 10.85 -1.63
N ALA A 265 -26.18 10.06 -0.68
CA ALA A 265 -25.32 10.59 0.39
C ALA A 265 -24.35 9.56 0.98
N ALA A 266 -23.22 10.04 1.46
CA ALA A 266 -22.38 9.33 2.43
C ALA A 266 -22.85 9.69 3.85
N VAL A 267 -23.19 8.67 4.64
CA VAL A 267 -23.62 8.85 6.03
C VAL A 267 -22.44 8.54 6.94
N TYR A 268 -22.03 9.54 7.73
CA TYR A 268 -20.87 9.41 8.62
C TYR A 268 -21.23 9.79 10.06
N ALA A 269 -20.48 9.24 11.01
CA ALA A 269 -20.61 9.57 12.42
C ALA A 269 -19.58 10.64 12.83
N THR A 270 -19.97 11.54 13.73
CA THR A 270 -19.03 12.44 14.39
C THR A 270 -18.41 11.76 15.62
N PRO A 271 -17.36 12.36 16.23
CA PRO A 271 -16.82 11.89 17.51
C PRO A 271 -17.83 11.85 18.66
N SER A 272 -18.92 12.64 18.57
CA SER A 272 -20.04 12.60 19.54
C SER A 272 -21.01 11.45 19.30
N GLY A 273 -20.88 10.70 18.19
CA GLY A 273 -21.80 9.64 17.78
C GLY A 273 -23.03 10.14 17.03
N GLU A 274 -23.08 11.42 16.64
CA GLU A 274 -24.15 11.98 15.84
C GLU A 274 -23.95 11.64 14.36
N GLU A 275 -25.02 11.17 13.68
CA GLU A 275 -24.97 10.90 12.24
C GLU A 275 -25.19 12.16 11.41
N HIS A 276 -24.38 12.32 10.38
CA HIS A 276 -24.49 13.36 9.37
C HIS A 276 -24.56 12.75 7.96
N ARG A 277 -25.21 13.48 7.05
CA ARG A 277 -25.32 13.12 5.64
C ARG A 277 -24.52 14.11 4.80
N GLN A 278 -23.63 13.64 3.96
CA GLN A 278 -22.94 14.42 2.94
C GLN A 278 -23.49 14.03 1.57
N GLU A 279 -24.26 14.91 0.97
CA GLU A 279 -24.79 14.78 -0.38
C GLU A 279 -23.72 15.24 -1.41
N ALA A 280 -23.65 14.55 -2.56
CA ALA A 280 -22.75 14.94 -3.65
C ALA A 280 -23.28 14.45 -5.00
N ARG A 281 -22.83 15.11 -6.08
CA ARG A 281 -23.12 14.65 -7.44
C ARG A 281 -22.44 13.32 -7.75
N ALA A 282 -21.22 13.14 -7.25
CA ALA A 282 -20.42 11.93 -7.36
C ALA A 282 -19.81 11.52 -6.01
N VAL A 283 -19.60 10.22 -5.82
CA VAL A 283 -18.95 9.65 -4.64
C VAL A 283 -17.74 8.82 -5.08
N VAL A 284 -16.61 9.00 -4.39
CA VAL A 284 -15.38 8.23 -4.61
C VAL A 284 -15.02 7.47 -3.33
N LEU A 285 -15.00 6.14 -3.39
CA LEU A 285 -14.48 5.30 -2.30
C LEU A 285 -12.97 5.14 -2.46
N ALA A 286 -12.22 5.57 -1.46
CA ALA A 286 -10.75 5.54 -1.44
C ALA A 286 -10.19 5.03 -0.09
N CYS A 287 -10.94 4.15 0.59
CA CYS A 287 -10.64 3.64 1.94
C CYS A 287 -9.66 2.44 1.94
N GLY A 288 -9.09 2.08 0.78
CA GLY A 288 -8.18 0.93 0.62
C GLY A 288 -8.91 -0.41 0.45
N GLY A 289 -8.10 -1.48 0.25
CA GLY A 289 -8.60 -2.79 -0.21
C GLY A 289 -9.53 -3.53 0.75
N VAL A 290 -9.60 -3.15 2.01
CA VAL A 290 -10.47 -3.78 3.01
C VAL A 290 -11.69 -2.93 3.33
N GLU A 291 -11.50 -1.65 3.62
CA GLU A 291 -12.60 -0.78 4.05
C GLU A 291 -13.52 -0.35 2.91
N ASN A 292 -13.06 -0.27 1.64
CA ASN A 292 -13.94 -0.11 0.48
C ASN A 292 -15.00 -1.22 0.46
N VAL A 293 -14.57 -2.48 0.63
CA VAL A 293 -15.46 -3.64 0.68
C VAL A 293 -16.39 -3.59 1.87
N ARG A 294 -15.83 -3.33 3.05
CA ARG A 294 -16.63 -3.26 4.28
C ARG A 294 -17.77 -2.26 4.12
N LEU A 295 -17.49 -1.06 3.62
CA LEU A 295 -18.49 -0.02 3.42
C LEU A 295 -19.56 -0.42 2.39
N LEU A 296 -19.15 -1.04 1.27
CA LEU A 296 -20.11 -1.57 0.28
C LEU A 296 -21.04 -2.63 0.88
N LEU A 297 -20.49 -3.56 1.68
CA LEU A 297 -21.29 -4.61 2.34
C LEU A 297 -22.17 -4.06 3.48
N LEU A 298 -21.75 -3.03 4.19
CA LEU A 298 -22.55 -2.33 5.20
C LEU A 298 -23.69 -1.52 4.58
N SER A 299 -23.56 -1.13 3.31
CA SER A 299 -24.57 -0.40 2.55
C SER A 299 -25.61 -1.31 1.89
N ALA A 300 -25.80 -2.53 2.41
CA ALA A 300 -26.83 -3.46 1.94
C ALA A 300 -28.24 -2.88 2.17
N SER A 301 -29.15 -3.11 1.23
CA SER A 301 -30.53 -2.64 1.23
C SER A 301 -31.45 -3.61 0.50
N ASP A 302 -32.75 -3.30 0.40
CA ASP A 302 -33.67 -4.10 -0.38
C ASP A 302 -33.32 -4.15 -1.88
N ALA A 303 -32.74 -3.08 -2.42
CA ALA A 303 -32.26 -3.04 -3.81
C ALA A 303 -30.91 -3.77 -3.98
N HIS A 304 -30.08 -3.78 -2.93
CA HIS A 304 -28.75 -4.40 -2.91
C HIS A 304 -28.61 -5.36 -1.72
N PRO A 305 -29.31 -6.51 -1.69
CA PRO A 305 -29.38 -7.36 -0.51
C PRO A 305 -28.03 -7.99 -0.10
N ASP A 306 -27.11 -8.14 -1.05
CA ASP A 306 -25.77 -8.71 -0.83
C ASP A 306 -24.67 -7.64 -0.72
N GLY A 307 -25.06 -6.35 -0.56
CA GLY A 307 -24.17 -5.20 -0.53
C GLY A 307 -24.25 -4.34 -1.78
N LEU A 308 -23.95 -3.06 -1.64
CA LEU A 308 -23.94 -2.07 -2.72
C LEU A 308 -22.87 -2.45 -3.76
N ALA A 309 -23.14 -2.20 -5.05
CA ALA A 309 -22.28 -2.53 -6.19
C ALA A 309 -21.86 -4.01 -6.27
N ASN A 310 -22.71 -4.93 -5.77
CA ASN A 310 -22.37 -6.36 -5.65
C ASN A 310 -23.29 -7.28 -6.45
N SER A 311 -23.89 -6.84 -7.54
CA SER A 311 -24.72 -7.67 -8.42
C SER A 311 -23.96 -8.87 -9.00
N SER A 312 -22.65 -8.71 -9.24
CA SER A 312 -21.73 -9.78 -9.68
C SER A 312 -21.39 -10.79 -8.58
N GLY A 313 -21.61 -10.45 -7.28
CA GLY A 313 -21.09 -11.22 -6.15
C GLY A 313 -19.55 -11.18 -6.04
N ALA A 314 -18.88 -10.24 -6.72
CA ALA A 314 -17.41 -10.10 -6.73
C ALA A 314 -16.87 -9.19 -5.61
N VAL A 315 -17.72 -8.35 -4.99
CA VAL A 315 -17.29 -7.50 -3.87
C VAL A 315 -16.70 -8.34 -2.74
N GLY A 316 -15.49 -8.00 -2.36
CA GLY A 316 -14.71 -8.68 -1.32
C GLY A 316 -13.93 -9.90 -1.79
N ARG A 317 -14.20 -10.49 -2.95
CA ARG A 317 -13.48 -11.66 -3.49
C ARG A 317 -12.15 -11.24 -4.10
N TYR A 318 -11.30 -12.24 -4.34
CA TYR A 318 -9.99 -12.08 -5.00
C TYR A 318 -9.01 -11.20 -4.22
N PHE A 319 -9.14 -11.19 -2.90
CA PHE A 319 -8.18 -10.50 -2.05
C PHE A 319 -6.77 -11.04 -2.27
N MET A 320 -5.85 -10.17 -2.64
CA MET A 320 -4.45 -10.46 -2.88
C MET A 320 -3.58 -9.62 -1.96
N ASP A 321 -2.43 -10.20 -1.61
CA ASP A 321 -1.29 -9.50 -1.04
C ASP A 321 -0.02 -10.09 -1.65
N HIS A 322 1.09 -9.37 -1.61
CA HIS A 322 2.38 -10.00 -1.91
C HIS A 322 2.82 -10.85 -0.73
N CYS A 323 3.44 -11.99 -1.03
CA CYS A 323 4.05 -12.84 -0.03
C CYS A 323 5.52 -12.48 0.13
N PHE A 324 5.97 -12.33 1.36
CA PHE A 324 7.38 -12.07 1.64
C PHE A 324 8.17 -13.38 1.75
N ALA A 325 9.31 -13.44 1.06
CA ALA A 325 10.34 -14.45 1.26
C ALA A 325 11.65 -13.77 1.61
N GLY A 326 12.56 -14.45 2.31
CA GLY A 326 13.81 -13.81 2.67
C GLY A 326 14.84 -14.74 3.27
N VAL A 327 16.10 -14.35 3.13
CA VAL A 327 17.26 -14.97 3.78
C VAL A 327 18.07 -13.86 4.42
N GLY A 328 18.47 -14.07 5.65
CA GLY A 328 19.36 -13.16 6.35
C GLY A 328 20.40 -13.90 7.17
N GLY A 329 21.50 -13.22 7.44
CA GLY A 329 22.64 -13.81 8.12
C GLY A 329 23.76 -12.80 8.33
N ARG A 330 24.96 -13.31 8.54
CA ARG A 330 26.14 -12.52 8.92
C ARG A 330 27.33 -12.79 8.04
N ILE A 331 28.16 -11.76 7.91
CA ILE A 331 29.41 -11.80 7.17
C ILE A 331 30.53 -11.20 8.03
N ASP A 332 31.75 -11.71 7.90
CA ASP A 332 32.92 -11.25 8.69
C ASP A 332 33.53 -9.93 8.12
N ARG A 333 32.65 -8.92 7.93
CA ARG A 333 33.03 -7.55 7.57
C ARG A 333 31.89 -6.57 7.84
N PRO A 334 32.19 -5.26 8.07
CA PRO A 334 31.16 -4.26 8.32
C PRO A 334 30.20 -4.10 7.14
N THR A 335 28.89 -4.19 7.40
CA THR A 335 27.80 -4.04 6.40
C THR A 335 27.17 -2.65 6.40
N ARG A 336 27.40 -1.85 7.46
CA ARG A 336 26.77 -0.54 7.66
C ARG A 336 25.25 -0.57 7.51
N GLN A 337 24.63 -1.60 8.07
CA GLN A 337 23.18 -1.78 8.07
C GLN A 337 22.43 -0.60 8.71
N ASN A 338 21.14 -0.50 8.42
CA ASN A 338 20.20 0.51 8.95
C ASN A 338 20.55 1.96 8.54
N HIS A 339 21.08 2.14 7.32
CA HIS A 339 21.34 3.44 6.72
C HIS A 339 20.47 3.64 5.46
N VAL A 340 20.29 4.88 5.04
CA VAL A 340 19.71 5.32 3.77
C VAL A 340 18.33 4.75 3.38
N GLY A 341 17.57 4.26 4.33
CA GLY A 341 16.22 3.73 4.10
C GLY A 341 16.18 2.21 3.93
N PHE A 342 15.04 1.67 3.46
CA PHE A 342 14.76 0.25 3.47
C PHE A 342 15.64 -0.54 2.50
N ASN A 343 15.66 -0.10 1.25
CA ASN A 343 16.54 -0.62 0.21
C ASN A 343 16.90 0.49 -0.78
N THR A 344 18.00 0.32 -1.49
CA THR A 344 18.49 1.19 -2.56
C THR A 344 18.73 0.43 -3.85
N SER A 345 18.76 -0.91 -3.79
CA SER A 345 18.91 -1.77 -4.96
C SER A 345 17.93 -2.94 -4.94
N GLU A 346 17.53 -3.37 -6.12
CA GLU A 346 16.66 -4.52 -6.41
C GLU A 346 17.18 -5.33 -7.59
N CYS A 347 16.60 -6.52 -7.83
CA CYS A 347 16.81 -7.30 -9.05
C CYS A 347 15.49 -7.90 -9.52
N HIS A 348 15.12 -7.68 -10.78
CA HIS A 348 13.89 -8.16 -11.41
C HIS A 348 14.12 -9.34 -12.37
N ALA A 349 15.28 -9.99 -12.32
CA ALA A 349 15.59 -11.13 -13.20
C ALA A 349 14.62 -12.32 -13.06
N LEU A 350 13.90 -12.41 -11.93
CA LEU A 350 12.92 -13.46 -11.66
C LEU A 350 11.48 -13.02 -11.87
N TYR A 351 11.27 -11.83 -12.44
CA TYR A 351 9.93 -11.25 -12.56
C TYR A 351 9.10 -11.86 -13.67
N ASP A 352 9.68 -12.02 -14.85
CA ASP A 352 9.01 -12.57 -16.03
C ASP A 352 9.79 -13.79 -16.53
N GLY A 353 9.10 -14.91 -16.70
CA GLY A 353 9.67 -16.16 -17.15
C GLY A 353 8.72 -16.89 -18.11
N GLU A 354 9.20 -17.95 -18.76
CA GLU A 354 8.39 -18.77 -19.66
C GLU A 354 7.37 -19.64 -18.90
N ASP A 355 7.64 -19.97 -17.64
CA ASP A 355 6.73 -20.75 -16.80
C ASP A 355 5.63 -19.86 -16.21
N PRO A 356 4.39 -20.35 -16.05
CA PRO A 356 3.28 -19.61 -15.46
C PRO A 356 3.42 -19.53 -13.92
N LEU A 357 4.59 -19.17 -13.43
CA LEU A 357 4.83 -18.94 -12.02
C LEU A 357 4.60 -17.47 -11.65
N PRO A 358 4.19 -17.22 -10.39
CA PRO A 358 4.12 -15.86 -9.87
C PRO A 358 5.42 -15.08 -10.07
N GLY A 359 5.30 -13.81 -10.45
CA GLY A 359 6.42 -12.90 -10.57
C GLY A 359 7.12 -12.70 -9.21
N VAL A 360 8.44 -12.50 -9.25
CA VAL A 360 9.26 -12.28 -8.06
C VAL A 360 10.22 -11.14 -8.31
N LYS A 361 10.33 -10.22 -7.34
CA LYS A 361 11.42 -9.25 -7.29
C LYS A 361 12.27 -9.46 -6.04
N LEU A 362 13.59 -9.39 -6.17
CA LEU A 362 14.53 -9.41 -5.07
C LEU A 362 14.77 -8.01 -4.54
N GLU A 363 14.84 -7.87 -3.22
CA GLU A 363 15.09 -6.64 -2.49
C GLU A 363 16.36 -6.79 -1.64
N PHE A 364 17.38 -5.97 -1.88
CA PHE A 364 18.59 -5.94 -1.06
C PHE A 364 18.36 -5.02 0.12
N LEU A 365 18.14 -5.62 1.31
CA LEU A 365 17.64 -4.89 2.46
C LEU A 365 18.76 -4.15 3.18
N ASN A 366 18.58 -2.84 3.38
CA ASN A 366 19.43 -2.05 4.26
C ASN A 366 19.09 -2.26 5.74
N TYR A 367 17.90 -2.81 6.05
CA TYR A 367 17.52 -3.25 7.39
C TYR A 367 17.85 -4.73 7.57
N ALA A 368 18.92 -5.00 8.28
CA ALA A 368 19.34 -6.36 8.58
C ALA A 368 19.82 -6.45 10.03
N GLY A 369 19.45 -7.52 10.70
CA GLY A 369 19.77 -7.75 12.10
C GLY A 369 19.04 -6.85 13.10
N PRO A 370 19.23 -7.07 14.39
CA PRO A 370 18.65 -6.27 15.45
C PRO A 370 19.27 -4.87 15.52
N SER A 371 18.55 -3.92 16.10
CA SER A 371 19.15 -2.62 16.44
C SER A 371 20.13 -2.78 17.62
N PRO A 372 21.10 -1.86 17.79
CA PRO A 372 22.03 -1.92 18.93
C PRO A 372 21.31 -1.92 20.28
N VAL A 373 20.14 -1.27 20.35
CA VAL A 373 19.30 -1.23 21.54
C VAL A 373 18.71 -2.60 21.84
N ILE A 374 18.19 -3.29 20.84
CA ILE A 374 17.63 -4.64 21.01
C ILE A 374 18.72 -5.64 21.39
N GLU A 375 19.90 -5.57 20.77
CA GLU A 375 21.05 -6.38 21.17
C GLU A 375 21.45 -6.12 22.60
N ALA A 376 21.56 -4.84 23.02
CA ALA A 376 21.90 -4.49 24.39
C ALA A 376 20.87 -4.97 25.42
N LEU A 377 19.57 -4.97 25.08
CA LEU A 377 18.51 -5.44 25.97
C LEU A 377 18.49 -6.96 26.13
N HIS A 378 18.94 -7.69 25.13
CA HIS A 378 18.95 -9.15 25.13
C HIS A 378 20.31 -9.75 25.52
N ALA A 379 21.36 -8.93 25.61
CA ALA A 379 22.67 -9.39 26.05
C ALA A 379 22.65 -9.72 27.54
N ASP A 380 23.26 -10.82 27.92
CA ASP A 380 23.49 -11.19 29.34
C ASP A 380 24.68 -10.40 29.97
N ASP A 381 25.28 -9.51 29.18
CA ASP A 381 26.46 -8.72 29.53
C ASP A 381 26.11 -7.31 30.00
N TRP A 382 27.06 -6.68 30.67
CA TRP A 382 26.99 -5.27 31.08
C TRP A 382 28.37 -4.60 31.10
N GLY A 383 28.38 -3.25 31.05
CA GLY A 383 29.63 -2.47 31.06
C GLY A 383 30.46 -2.68 29.80
N ASP A 384 31.78 -2.83 29.96
CA ASP A 384 32.71 -2.98 28.84
C ASP A 384 32.46 -4.26 28.04
N SER A 385 32.06 -5.36 28.70
CA SER A 385 31.69 -6.61 28.03
C SER A 385 30.51 -6.41 27.05
N LEU A 386 29.46 -5.71 27.48
CA LEU A 386 28.35 -5.36 26.58
C LEU A 386 28.79 -4.52 25.39
N LEU A 387 29.68 -3.53 25.62
CA LEU A 387 30.19 -2.70 24.54
C LEU A 387 31.02 -3.51 23.54
N ASP A 388 31.78 -4.50 24.00
CA ASP A 388 32.54 -5.39 23.13
C ASP A 388 31.60 -6.32 22.34
N THR A 389 30.58 -6.91 22.98
CA THR A 389 29.52 -7.68 22.28
C THR A 389 28.87 -6.86 21.19
N LEU A 390 28.47 -5.61 21.47
CA LEU A 390 27.85 -4.74 20.47
C LEU A 390 28.81 -4.39 19.31
N ARG A 391 30.10 -4.23 19.57
CA ARG A 391 31.11 -3.94 18.51
C ARG A 391 31.34 -5.16 17.63
N GLU A 392 31.27 -6.36 18.19
CA GLU A 392 31.53 -7.61 17.47
C GLU A 392 30.31 -8.07 16.66
N SER A 393 29.09 -7.89 17.17
CA SER A 393 27.86 -8.40 16.54
C SER A 393 27.17 -7.38 15.64
N TYR A 394 27.12 -6.10 16.07
CA TYR A 394 26.38 -5.08 15.32
C TYR A 394 27.13 -4.64 14.05
N GLY A 395 26.40 -4.56 12.95
CA GLY A 395 26.93 -4.06 11.67
C GLY A 395 27.58 -5.13 10.81
N THR A 396 27.29 -6.40 11.08
CA THR A 396 27.74 -7.55 10.26
C THR A 396 26.61 -8.27 9.55
N HIS A 397 25.34 -7.85 9.76
CA HIS A 397 24.18 -8.51 9.20
C HIS A 397 23.89 -8.08 7.76
N LEU A 398 23.42 -9.02 6.97
CA LEU A 398 22.88 -8.85 5.63
C LEU A 398 21.53 -9.52 5.52
N ALA A 399 20.66 -9.02 4.64
CA ALA A 399 19.42 -9.70 4.29
C ALA A 399 19.01 -9.40 2.84
N VAL A 400 18.52 -10.44 2.17
CA VAL A 400 17.85 -10.33 0.87
C VAL A 400 16.41 -10.74 1.05
N GLY A 401 15.50 -9.81 0.82
CA GLY A 401 14.07 -10.04 0.76
C GLY A 401 13.61 -10.36 -0.65
N ALA A 402 12.38 -10.80 -0.77
CA ALA A 402 11.67 -10.89 -2.04
C ALA A 402 10.18 -10.62 -1.83
N LEU A 403 9.58 -9.91 -2.77
CA LEU A 403 8.13 -9.89 -2.93
C LEU A 403 7.75 -10.91 -4.00
N VAL A 404 6.82 -11.77 -3.64
CA VAL A 404 6.28 -12.83 -4.50
C VAL A 404 4.83 -12.52 -4.80
N GLU A 405 4.48 -12.46 -6.07
CA GLU A 405 3.12 -12.27 -6.55
C GLU A 405 2.17 -13.33 -5.99
N GLN A 406 0.95 -12.94 -5.70
CA GLN A 406 -0.14 -13.85 -5.40
C GLN A 406 -1.21 -13.74 -6.48
N PHE A 407 -1.50 -14.88 -7.15
CA PHE A 407 -2.58 -14.90 -8.13
C PHE A 407 -3.94 -14.72 -7.47
N PRO A 408 -4.92 -14.04 -8.13
CA PRO A 408 -6.25 -13.81 -7.60
C PRO A 408 -7.01 -15.13 -7.40
N ARG A 409 -7.50 -15.37 -6.19
CA ARG A 409 -8.26 -16.56 -5.80
C ARG A 409 -9.57 -16.14 -5.13
N ALA A 410 -10.69 -16.65 -5.60
CA ALA A 410 -12.02 -16.25 -5.11
C ALA A 410 -12.27 -16.61 -3.63
N GLU A 411 -11.55 -17.60 -3.10
CA GLU A 411 -11.61 -18.00 -1.70
C GLU A 411 -10.85 -17.04 -0.76
N ASN A 412 -9.83 -16.30 -1.26
CA ASN A 412 -9.24 -15.18 -0.54
C ASN A 412 -10.17 -13.98 -0.65
N ARG A 413 -10.69 -13.52 0.47
CA ARG A 413 -11.75 -12.50 0.45
C ARG A 413 -11.91 -11.77 1.76
N ILE A 414 -12.58 -10.64 1.65
CA ILE A 414 -13.07 -9.85 2.79
C ILE A 414 -14.58 -10.08 2.88
N THR A 415 -15.06 -10.38 4.08
CA THR A 415 -16.49 -10.48 4.41
C THR A 415 -16.78 -9.71 5.69
N LEU A 416 -18.04 -9.70 6.14
CA LEU A 416 -18.41 -9.14 7.44
C LEU A 416 -18.54 -10.25 8.49
N ASP A 417 -17.85 -10.12 9.60
CA ASP A 417 -18.16 -10.89 10.80
C ASP A 417 -19.27 -10.18 11.58
N ARG A 418 -20.47 -10.76 11.54
CA ARG A 418 -21.65 -10.19 12.21
C ARG A 418 -21.70 -10.50 13.71
N SER A 419 -20.77 -11.32 14.22
CA SER A 419 -20.66 -11.64 15.65
C SER A 419 -19.83 -10.64 16.43
N THR A 420 -19.02 -9.86 15.75
CA THR A 420 -18.14 -8.83 16.30
C THR A 420 -18.49 -7.47 15.71
N THR A 421 -18.53 -6.44 16.52
CA THR A 421 -18.87 -5.08 16.08
C THR A 421 -17.79 -4.08 16.49
N ASP A 422 -17.70 -2.98 15.72
CA ASP A 422 -16.92 -1.81 16.08
C ASP A 422 -17.65 -0.91 17.11
N ASP A 423 -17.03 0.22 17.48
CA ASP A 423 -17.59 1.21 18.43
C ASP A 423 -18.93 1.83 17.96
N HIS A 424 -19.25 1.73 16.67
CA HIS A 424 -20.52 2.21 16.09
C HIS A 424 -21.57 1.12 15.98
N GLY A 425 -21.26 -0.10 16.44
CA GLY A 425 -22.17 -1.24 16.37
C GLY A 425 -22.21 -1.93 15.00
N ASN A 426 -21.33 -1.57 14.07
CA ASN A 426 -21.27 -2.19 12.75
C ASN A 426 -20.41 -3.45 12.75
N PRO A 427 -20.79 -4.49 11.97
CA PRO A 427 -19.96 -5.66 11.77
C PRO A 427 -18.55 -5.33 11.32
N VAL A 428 -17.57 -6.05 11.86
CA VAL A 428 -16.15 -5.86 11.51
C VAL A 428 -15.77 -6.66 10.26
N PRO A 429 -14.68 -6.30 9.55
CA PRO A 429 -14.23 -7.10 8.42
C PRO A 429 -13.62 -8.43 8.90
N ASP A 430 -13.91 -9.52 8.22
CA ASP A 430 -13.20 -10.79 8.30
C ASP A 430 -12.26 -10.95 7.12
N VAL A 431 -10.97 -11.11 7.40
CA VAL A 431 -9.94 -11.29 6.37
C VAL A 431 -9.65 -12.77 6.21
N ARG A 432 -10.13 -13.36 5.11
CA ARG A 432 -9.81 -14.74 4.75
C ARG A 432 -8.66 -14.75 3.74
N TRP A 433 -7.47 -15.16 4.22
CA TRP A 433 -6.27 -15.17 3.41
C TRP A 433 -5.53 -16.51 3.50
N SER A 434 -5.06 -16.97 2.34
CA SER A 434 -4.31 -18.22 2.19
C SER A 434 -3.31 -18.08 1.06
N VAL A 435 -2.16 -18.74 1.19
CA VAL A 435 -1.10 -18.77 0.16
C VAL A 435 -1.29 -19.98 -0.73
N GLY A 436 -1.48 -19.75 -2.03
CA GLY A 436 -1.66 -20.79 -3.04
C GLY A 436 -0.40 -21.62 -3.30
N PRO A 437 -0.54 -22.82 -3.93
CA PRO A 437 0.59 -23.69 -4.21
C PRO A 437 1.58 -23.06 -5.18
N GLU A 438 1.13 -22.27 -6.15
CA GLU A 438 1.98 -21.59 -7.15
C GLU A 438 2.91 -20.57 -6.45
N THR A 439 2.34 -19.76 -5.54
CA THR A 439 3.11 -18.80 -4.75
C THR A 439 4.09 -19.51 -3.81
N ARG A 440 3.70 -20.63 -3.21
CA ARG A 440 4.61 -21.44 -2.39
C ARG A 440 5.80 -21.97 -3.18
N GLN A 441 5.56 -22.46 -4.39
CA GLN A 441 6.62 -22.92 -5.31
C GLN A 441 7.55 -21.76 -5.72
N ALA A 442 7.01 -20.58 -6.01
CA ALA A 442 7.82 -19.41 -6.32
C ALA A 442 8.69 -18.98 -5.11
N ILE A 443 8.17 -19.08 -3.89
CA ILE A 443 8.93 -18.84 -2.64
C ILE A 443 10.09 -19.86 -2.51
N GLU A 444 9.85 -21.15 -2.75
CA GLU A 444 10.92 -22.17 -2.72
C GLU A 444 12.03 -21.81 -3.71
N ARG A 445 11.66 -21.50 -4.96
CA ARG A 445 12.61 -21.12 -6.01
C ARG A 445 13.42 -19.87 -5.65
N VAL A 446 12.79 -18.83 -5.13
CA VAL A 446 13.53 -17.61 -4.77
C VAL A 446 14.42 -17.83 -3.54
N ASN A 447 14.03 -18.68 -2.59
CA ASN A 447 14.89 -19.02 -1.47
C ASN A 447 16.18 -19.75 -1.93
N GLU A 448 16.14 -20.56 -3.00
CA GLU A 448 17.34 -21.16 -3.59
C GLU A 448 18.28 -20.08 -4.12
N VAL A 449 17.77 -19.09 -4.84
CA VAL A 449 18.55 -17.94 -5.34
C VAL A 449 19.13 -17.11 -4.19
N GLN A 450 18.32 -16.81 -3.18
CA GLN A 450 18.77 -16.06 -2.00
C GLN A 450 19.87 -16.79 -1.23
N ARG A 451 19.78 -18.12 -1.10
CA ARG A 451 20.86 -18.94 -0.49
C ARG A 451 22.13 -18.95 -1.33
N ALA A 452 22.02 -19.03 -2.67
CA ALA A 452 23.18 -18.96 -3.55
C ALA A 452 23.92 -17.61 -3.42
N ILE A 453 23.20 -16.48 -3.22
CA ILE A 453 23.83 -15.19 -2.95
C ILE A 453 24.63 -15.24 -1.63
N PHE A 454 24.09 -15.84 -0.58
CA PHE A 454 24.80 -15.97 0.71
C PHE A 454 25.99 -16.93 0.62
N GLU A 455 25.87 -18.01 -0.16
CA GLU A 455 26.98 -18.95 -0.42
C GLU A 455 28.13 -18.26 -1.18
N GLU A 456 27.82 -17.47 -2.21
CA GLU A 456 28.82 -16.71 -2.97
C GLU A 456 29.54 -15.64 -2.10
N LEU A 457 28.85 -15.11 -1.09
CA LEU A 457 29.40 -14.16 -0.13
C LEU A 457 30.22 -14.82 0.99
N ASP A 458 30.28 -16.15 1.08
CA ASP A 458 30.82 -16.89 2.23
C ASP A 458 30.20 -16.43 3.56
N ALA A 459 28.88 -16.22 3.54
CA ALA A 459 28.11 -15.66 4.65
C ALA A 459 27.35 -16.76 5.41
N ASP A 460 27.31 -16.65 6.74
CA ASP A 460 26.50 -17.52 7.60
C ASP A 460 25.02 -17.13 7.50
N ILE A 461 24.14 -18.12 7.28
CA ILE A 461 22.69 -17.91 7.26
C ILE A 461 22.12 -18.13 8.66
N ASP A 462 21.51 -17.08 9.23
CA ASP A 462 20.86 -17.14 10.54
C ASP A 462 19.37 -17.51 10.43
N TRP A 463 18.68 -17.05 9.38
CA TRP A 463 17.24 -17.30 9.21
C TRP A 463 16.82 -17.37 7.73
N VAL A 464 15.71 -18.06 7.50
CA VAL A 464 15.04 -18.14 6.19
C VAL A 464 13.54 -18.02 6.38
N VAL A 465 12.91 -17.13 5.63
CA VAL A 465 11.45 -17.06 5.47
C VAL A 465 11.07 -17.81 4.20
N GLY A 466 10.71 -19.06 4.39
CA GLY A 466 10.23 -19.97 3.32
C GLY A 466 8.70 -20.03 3.26
N PRO A 467 8.13 -20.99 2.49
CA PRO A 467 6.69 -21.09 2.25
C PRO A 467 5.82 -21.22 3.51
N ASP A 468 6.32 -21.86 4.56
CA ASP A 468 5.59 -22.02 5.83
C ASP A 468 5.69 -20.78 6.70
N GLY A 469 6.81 -20.07 6.65
CA GLY A 469 7.08 -18.84 7.41
C GLY A 469 6.58 -17.57 6.73
N THR A 470 6.22 -17.62 5.42
CA THR A 470 5.82 -16.42 4.68
C THR A 470 4.64 -15.71 5.32
N GLY A 471 4.66 -14.38 5.27
CA GLY A 471 3.60 -13.48 5.69
C GLY A 471 3.25 -12.48 4.60
N PRO A 472 2.23 -11.64 4.84
CA PRO A 472 1.84 -10.58 3.91
C PRO A 472 2.85 -9.43 3.89
N ALA A 473 2.97 -8.78 2.74
CA ALA A 473 3.72 -7.53 2.58
C ALA A 473 2.85 -6.28 2.78
N PHE A 474 1.57 -6.48 3.11
CA PHE A 474 0.57 -5.44 3.39
C PHE A 474 0.14 -4.63 2.16
N HIS A 475 0.01 -5.30 1.05
CA HIS A 475 -0.43 -4.77 -0.23
C HIS A 475 -1.84 -5.28 -0.57
N HIS A 476 -2.87 -4.67 0.03
CA HIS A 476 -4.26 -5.09 -0.11
C HIS A 476 -4.81 -4.79 -1.50
N MET A 477 -5.07 -5.82 -2.32
CA MET A 477 -5.49 -5.66 -3.73
C MET A 477 -6.69 -6.56 -4.08
N GLY A 478 -7.39 -6.23 -5.16
CA GLY A 478 -8.28 -7.14 -5.90
C GLY A 478 -9.73 -7.19 -5.47
N THR A 479 -10.09 -6.65 -4.33
CA THR A 479 -11.38 -6.89 -3.64
C THR A 479 -12.61 -6.21 -4.28
N THR A 480 -12.40 -5.31 -5.22
CA THR A 480 -13.44 -4.68 -6.06
C THR A 480 -12.97 -4.63 -7.52
N ARG A 481 -12.48 -5.77 -8.01
CA ARG A 481 -11.72 -5.85 -9.27
C ARG A 481 -12.41 -5.20 -10.46
N MET A 482 -11.60 -4.60 -11.32
CA MET A 482 -11.97 -4.00 -12.58
C MET A 482 -12.23 -5.05 -13.66
N GLY A 483 -13.17 -4.78 -14.57
CA GLY A 483 -13.44 -5.63 -15.73
C GLY A 483 -14.43 -4.99 -16.68
N THR A 484 -14.62 -5.58 -17.86
CA THR A 484 -15.61 -5.14 -18.84
C THR A 484 -16.96 -5.82 -18.67
N ASP A 485 -17.00 -7.00 -18.05
CA ASP A 485 -18.23 -7.75 -17.80
C ASP A 485 -18.77 -7.45 -16.40
N PRO A 486 -19.94 -6.79 -16.27
CA PRO A 486 -20.56 -6.50 -14.99
C PRO A 486 -20.96 -7.75 -14.20
N ALA A 487 -21.04 -8.93 -14.84
CA ALA A 487 -21.33 -10.19 -14.14
C ALA A 487 -20.10 -10.78 -13.43
N GLU A 488 -18.88 -10.31 -13.75
CA GLU A 488 -17.63 -10.87 -13.21
C GLU A 488 -16.76 -9.84 -12.49
N SER A 489 -17.13 -8.56 -12.52
CA SER A 489 -16.35 -7.45 -11.98
C SER A 489 -17.23 -6.47 -11.19
N VAL A 490 -16.60 -5.57 -10.45
CA VAL A 490 -17.28 -4.57 -9.62
C VAL A 490 -17.25 -3.20 -10.29
N VAL A 491 -16.13 -2.85 -10.92
CA VAL A 491 -15.97 -1.56 -11.59
C VAL A 491 -15.58 -1.73 -13.07
N ALA A 492 -16.02 -0.79 -13.87
CA ALA A 492 -15.67 -0.63 -15.28
C ALA A 492 -14.20 -0.18 -15.46
N PRO A 493 -13.67 -0.15 -16.70
CA PRO A 493 -12.30 0.30 -16.97
C PRO A 493 -11.96 1.72 -16.48
N ASP A 494 -12.94 2.58 -16.28
CA ASP A 494 -12.80 3.93 -15.72
C ASP A 494 -12.91 3.99 -14.18
N CYS A 495 -12.94 2.83 -13.53
CA CYS A 495 -13.12 2.64 -12.08
C CYS A 495 -14.50 3.07 -11.54
N ARG A 496 -15.48 3.32 -12.39
CA ARG A 496 -16.87 3.54 -12.00
C ARG A 496 -17.56 2.19 -11.72
N ALA A 497 -18.33 2.11 -10.66
CA ALA A 497 -19.10 0.91 -10.32
C ALA A 497 -20.10 0.58 -11.44
N HIS A 498 -20.25 -0.72 -11.76
CA HIS A 498 -21.21 -1.14 -12.79
C HIS A 498 -22.66 -0.89 -12.37
N ASP A 499 -22.96 -1.03 -11.08
CA ASP A 499 -24.31 -0.94 -10.53
C ASP A 499 -24.72 0.49 -10.14
N CYS A 500 -23.81 1.45 -10.14
CA CYS A 500 -24.07 2.80 -9.64
C CYS A 500 -23.48 3.86 -10.58
N ASP A 501 -24.32 4.76 -11.08
CA ASP A 501 -23.96 5.76 -12.10
C ASP A 501 -23.01 6.85 -11.61
N ASN A 502 -22.95 7.10 -10.30
CA ASN A 502 -22.17 8.16 -9.69
C ASN A 502 -21.23 7.68 -8.58
N LEU A 503 -20.83 6.40 -8.61
CA LEU A 503 -19.92 5.81 -7.66
C LEU A 503 -18.61 5.39 -8.35
N TRP A 504 -17.48 5.92 -7.91
CA TRP A 504 -16.13 5.48 -8.31
C TRP A 504 -15.42 4.80 -7.15
N ILE A 505 -14.55 3.85 -7.46
CA ILE A 505 -13.71 3.17 -6.47
C ILE A 505 -12.25 3.40 -6.84
N ALA A 506 -11.50 4.02 -5.94
CA ALA A 506 -10.08 4.33 -6.09
C ALA A 506 -9.22 3.47 -5.17
N GLY A 507 -8.00 3.19 -5.59
CA GLY A 507 -7.04 2.40 -4.84
C GLY A 507 -6.81 1.01 -5.42
N SER A 508 -6.03 0.19 -4.73
CA SER A 508 -5.63 -1.15 -5.19
C SER A 508 -6.74 -2.20 -5.13
N SER A 509 -7.88 -1.91 -4.48
CA SER A 509 -9.02 -2.82 -4.50
C SER A 509 -9.51 -3.15 -5.90
N VAL A 510 -9.32 -2.24 -6.87
CA VAL A 510 -9.78 -2.42 -8.25
C VAL A 510 -8.84 -3.27 -9.13
N PHE A 511 -7.67 -3.69 -8.62
CA PHE A 511 -6.68 -4.44 -9.40
C PHE A 511 -7.18 -5.85 -9.74
N PRO A 512 -7.22 -6.27 -11.02
CA PRO A 512 -7.45 -7.67 -11.39
C PRO A 512 -6.30 -8.60 -11.00
N THR A 513 -5.05 -8.11 -11.09
CA THR A 513 -3.79 -8.76 -10.72
C THR A 513 -2.84 -7.75 -10.10
N GLY A 514 -1.82 -8.18 -9.37
CA GLY A 514 -0.92 -7.29 -8.61
C GLY A 514 0.53 -7.28 -9.07
N GLY A 515 0.95 -8.26 -9.91
CA GLY A 515 2.37 -8.50 -10.16
C GLY A 515 3.14 -8.71 -8.85
N ALA A 516 4.45 -8.42 -8.82
CA ALA A 516 5.25 -8.35 -7.59
C ALA A 516 5.73 -6.93 -7.29
N MET A 517 5.15 -5.91 -7.92
CA MET A 517 5.49 -4.50 -7.72
C MET A 517 4.65 -3.87 -6.60
N ASN A 518 5.27 -2.99 -5.80
CA ASN A 518 4.53 -2.26 -4.77
C ASN A 518 3.39 -1.44 -5.40
N PRO A 519 2.14 -1.55 -4.93
CA PRO A 519 0.97 -1.08 -5.67
C PRO A 519 0.79 0.45 -5.70
N THR A 520 1.50 1.20 -4.84
CA THR A 520 1.21 2.62 -4.59
C THR A 520 1.36 3.50 -5.84
N LEU A 521 2.34 3.24 -6.72
CA LEU A 521 2.46 4.03 -7.95
C LEU A 521 1.28 3.77 -8.91
N THR A 522 0.84 2.52 -9.01
CA THR A 522 -0.34 2.17 -9.82
C THR A 522 -1.62 2.76 -9.22
N ILE A 523 -1.75 2.79 -7.88
CA ILE A 523 -2.82 3.51 -7.19
C ILE A 523 -2.81 4.99 -7.59
N ALA A 524 -1.65 5.65 -7.54
CA ALA A 524 -1.53 7.06 -7.89
C ALA A 524 -1.86 7.32 -9.37
N ALA A 525 -1.37 6.46 -10.27
CA ALA A 525 -1.67 6.56 -11.71
C ALA A 525 -3.17 6.40 -12.01
N LEU A 526 -3.82 5.41 -11.41
CA LEU A 526 -5.28 5.25 -11.52
C LEU A 526 -6.03 6.43 -10.90
N SER A 527 -5.53 7.00 -9.81
CA SER A 527 -6.16 8.18 -9.18
C SER A 527 -6.08 9.42 -10.07
N CYS A 528 -4.95 9.64 -10.75
CA CYS A 528 -4.83 10.69 -11.78
C CYS A 528 -5.85 10.46 -12.91
N ARG A 529 -5.98 9.23 -13.38
CA ARG A 529 -6.93 8.85 -14.43
C ARG A 529 -8.38 9.00 -13.99
N ILE A 530 -8.72 8.60 -12.74
CA ILE A 530 -10.06 8.79 -12.17
C ILE A 530 -10.40 10.28 -12.10
N ALA A 531 -9.48 11.11 -11.62
CA ALA A 531 -9.71 12.56 -11.52
C ALA A 531 -10.01 13.18 -12.88
N GLU A 532 -9.27 12.83 -13.93
CA GLU A 532 -9.53 13.30 -15.31
C GLU A 532 -10.89 12.85 -15.83
N ARG A 533 -11.26 11.57 -15.60
CA ARG A 533 -12.55 11.03 -16.03
C ARG A 533 -13.71 11.67 -15.29
N LEU A 534 -13.54 11.91 -14.00
CA LEU A 534 -14.55 12.49 -13.14
C LEU A 534 -14.73 14.00 -13.42
N ASP A 535 -13.64 14.74 -13.67
CA ASP A 535 -13.68 16.12 -14.17
C ASP A 535 -14.51 16.22 -15.46
N SER A 536 -14.24 15.35 -16.42
CA SER A 536 -15.01 15.27 -17.67
C SER A 536 -16.48 14.88 -17.48
N TRP A 537 -16.80 14.10 -16.45
CA TRP A 537 -18.17 13.67 -16.14
C TRP A 537 -18.96 14.78 -15.42
N LEU A 538 -18.30 15.60 -14.61
CA LEU A 538 -18.90 16.72 -13.88
C LEU A 538 -19.15 17.93 -14.79
N GLY A 539 -18.29 18.15 -15.74
CA GLY A 539 -18.21 19.28 -16.63
C GLY A 539 -18.82 19.71 -17.56
#